data_e249e6d15640c6a576a324a42e2ce2af
#
_entry.id   e249e6d15640c6a576a324a42e2ce2af
#
_cell.length_a   1.000
_cell.length_b   1.000
_cell.length_c   1.000
_cell.angle_alpha   90.00
_cell.angle_beta   90.00
_cell.angle_gamma   90.00
#
_symmetry.space_group_name_H-M   'P 1'
#
loop_
_entity.id
_entity.type
_entity.pdbx_description
1 polymer ?
#
loop_
_entity_poly.entity_id
_entity_poly.type
_entity_poly.pdbx_seq_one_letter_code
_entity_poly.pdbx_strand_id
1 'polypeptide(L)'
;MAILSTGPIENNEVSGVRPTVQVTVKIDNRDAVNQSAILIQGYNLTLTRTLYVSELITVSPDEVITRNYFANLDAYEFVFTTEGLAELQTETSVWGKDSAGQLVTAHRLVSAELLGAEEGGVTGSVNRIYVSNFNSNDVSVINGATSAVIAVIPVGVNPAGVAVNPLTNRIYVANLNSDNVSVIDGVTNTVLATVPAGDGAGGVAVNTATNAIYVANFNDNTVTVIDGLTNTVVTTIIPAGGSPFPTGIGVNSLTNTIYVAEFNSDIVTVIDGATNMVITQIPVQVNPFRVGVDPLTNRIYVSNFTSNTVSVIDGATNTVITNVPVGTTPAEPGVNISTNAIYVPNRDDDNVSVIGGLTNTVITTIPVGNNPNGAGANPLTNRIYITNQDDNTVSVIDGVTQAVISVIPVGARPFSIGVNP
;
A
#
# COMPACT_ATOMS: atom_id res chain seq x y z
N MET A 1 14.05 10.37 7.11
CA MET A 1 12.90 11.29 6.90
C MET A 1 11.62 10.52 7.12
N ALA A 2 10.89 10.83 8.18
CA ALA A 2 9.56 10.27 8.41
C ALA A 2 8.48 11.27 7.98
N ILE A 3 7.37 10.76 7.46
CA ILE A 3 6.21 11.57 7.11
C ILE A 3 5.04 11.06 7.94
N LEU A 4 4.48 11.94 8.75
CA LEU A 4 3.30 11.70 9.56
C LEU A 4 2.15 12.56 9.05
N SER A 5 0.96 12.02 8.99
CA SER A 5 -0.23 12.80 8.61
C SER A 5 -1.36 12.56 9.61
N THR A 6 -2.13 13.61 9.88
CA THR A 6 -3.39 13.46 10.61
C THR A 6 -4.43 12.70 9.79
N GLY A 7 -4.18 12.52 8.49
CA GLY A 7 -5.24 12.21 7.54
C GLY A 7 -6.26 13.36 7.43
N PRO A 8 -7.22 13.22 6.52
CA PRO A 8 -8.32 14.18 6.40
C PRO A 8 -9.16 14.24 7.68
N ILE A 9 -9.32 15.45 8.23
CA ILE A 9 -10.17 15.73 9.39
C ILE A 9 -11.38 16.51 8.90
N GLU A 10 -12.56 15.91 8.97
CA GLU A 10 -13.81 16.59 8.69
C GLU A 10 -14.19 17.51 9.86
N ASN A 11 -14.56 18.74 9.56
CA ASN A 11 -14.88 19.78 10.53
C ASN A 11 -16.11 20.58 10.10
N ASN A 12 -17.13 19.86 9.61
CA ASN A 12 -18.38 20.45 9.13
C ASN A 12 -19.12 21.19 10.27
N GLU A 13 -19.81 22.25 9.91
CA GLU A 13 -20.61 23.02 10.88
C GLU A 13 -21.74 22.17 11.47
N VAL A 14 -21.84 22.22 12.81
CA VAL A 14 -22.95 21.66 13.57
C VAL A 14 -23.72 22.81 14.21
N SER A 15 -24.96 23.03 13.82
CA SER A 15 -25.79 24.15 14.29
C SER A 15 -25.16 25.52 14.09
N GLY A 16 -24.45 25.71 12.97
CA GLY A 16 -23.80 26.97 12.62
C GLY A 16 -22.45 27.23 13.33
N VAL A 17 -21.91 26.24 14.00
CA VAL A 17 -20.61 26.32 14.70
C VAL A 17 -19.71 25.19 14.24
N ARG A 18 -18.46 25.51 13.88
CA ARG A 18 -17.44 24.48 13.61
C ARG A 18 -16.89 23.93 14.91
N PRO A 19 -16.77 22.59 15.02
CA PRO A 19 -16.20 21.95 16.22
C PRO A 19 -14.76 22.40 16.50
N THR A 20 -13.93 22.51 15.45
CA THR A 20 -12.52 22.90 15.59
C THR A 20 -12.24 24.21 14.88
N VAL A 21 -11.72 25.22 15.58
CA VAL A 21 -11.30 26.50 15.01
C VAL A 21 -9.79 26.71 15.08
N GLN A 22 -9.11 25.94 15.91
CA GLN A 22 -7.66 25.98 16.07
C GLN A 22 -7.08 24.59 16.22
N VAL A 23 -5.97 24.32 15.57
CA VAL A 23 -5.14 23.12 15.77
C VAL A 23 -3.88 23.50 16.52
N THR A 24 -3.63 22.81 17.64
CA THR A 24 -2.38 22.91 18.39
C THR A 24 -1.51 21.71 18.08
N VAL A 25 -0.29 21.97 17.65
CA VAL A 25 0.75 20.97 17.39
C VAL A 25 1.81 21.08 18.46
N LYS A 26 2.10 19.98 19.13
CA LYS A 26 3.23 19.86 20.06
C LYS A 26 4.27 18.93 19.46
N ILE A 27 5.51 19.35 19.43
CA ILE A 27 6.67 18.59 18.97
C ILE A 27 7.61 18.45 20.17
N ASP A 28 8.01 17.21 20.43
CA ASP A 28 8.83 16.83 21.57
C ASP A 28 10.05 16.06 21.03
N ASN A 29 11.22 16.71 21.01
CA ASN A 29 12.47 16.05 20.66
C ASN A 29 13.11 15.47 21.93
N ARG A 30 13.03 14.17 22.11
CA ARG A 30 13.57 13.43 23.25
C ARG A 30 15.01 12.93 23.06
N ASP A 31 15.62 13.25 21.93
CA ASP A 31 17.04 12.97 21.74
C ASP A 31 17.87 13.96 22.58
N ALA A 32 18.72 13.44 23.44
CA ALA A 32 19.56 14.25 24.34
C ALA A 32 20.77 14.91 23.65
N VAL A 33 21.03 14.55 22.39
CA VAL A 33 22.27 14.96 21.69
C VAL A 33 21.96 15.62 20.34
N ASN A 34 20.97 15.12 19.61
CA ASN A 34 20.74 15.53 18.24
C ASN A 34 19.51 16.44 18.09
N GLN A 35 19.59 17.40 17.20
CA GLN A 35 18.45 18.21 16.79
C GLN A 35 17.61 17.50 15.74
N SER A 36 16.32 17.85 15.69
CA SER A 36 15.38 17.41 14.67
C SER A 36 14.90 18.60 13.84
N ALA A 37 14.73 18.42 12.53
CA ALA A 37 14.07 19.39 11.65
C ALA A 37 12.71 18.84 11.23
N ILE A 38 11.65 19.65 11.35
CA ILE A 38 10.28 19.24 11.04
C ILE A 38 9.64 20.26 10.13
N LEU A 39 9.24 19.81 8.95
CA LEU A 39 8.39 20.58 8.06
C LEU A 39 6.92 20.29 8.39
N ILE A 40 6.18 21.32 8.80
CA ILE A 40 4.75 21.25 9.07
C ILE A 40 4.00 21.83 7.87
N GLN A 41 3.11 21.05 7.26
CA GLN A 41 2.27 21.48 6.16
C GLN A 41 0.80 21.27 6.52
N GLY A 42 0.01 22.34 6.47
CA GLY A 42 -1.44 22.31 6.66
C GLY A 42 -2.17 22.48 5.33
N TYR A 43 -3.15 21.63 5.07
CA TYR A 43 -3.94 21.62 3.84
C TYR A 43 -5.42 21.85 4.12
N ASN A 44 -6.04 22.70 3.31
CA ASN A 44 -7.48 22.81 3.21
C ASN A 44 -7.99 21.80 2.18
N LEU A 45 -9.03 21.05 2.52
CA LEU A 45 -9.55 19.94 1.73
C LEU A 45 -10.98 20.16 1.16
N THR A 46 -11.48 21.39 1.16
CA THR A 46 -12.90 21.66 0.82
C THR A 46 -13.30 21.31 -0.61
N LEU A 47 -12.47 21.52 -1.61
CA LEU A 47 -12.72 21.15 -3.02
C LEU A 47 -11.46 20.60 -3.68
N THR A 48 -10.33 21.13 -3.30
CA THR A 48 -8.99 20.71 -3.74
C THR A 48 -8.06 20.73 -2.54
N ARG A 49 -7.05 19.88 -2.56
CA ARG A 49 -6.01 19.90 -1.51
C ARG A 49 -5.13 21.13 -1.69
N THR A 50 -5.39 22.18 -0.93
CA THR A 50 -4.69 23.45 -1.03
C THR A 50 -3.83 23.70 0.19
N LEU A 51 -2.54 23.90 -0.01
CA LEU A 51 -1.58 24.24 1.06
C LEU A 51 -1.91 25.63 1.62
N TYR A 52 -2.09 25.76 2.93
CA TYR A 52 -2.30 27.06 3.60
C TYR A 52 -1.30 27.32 4.73
N VAL A 53 -0.59 26.28 5.22
CA VAL A 53 0.50 26.38 6.19
C VAL A 53 1.71 25.64 5.65
N SER A 54 2.88 26.28 5.72
CA SER A 54 4.18 25.61 5.51
C SER A 54 5.20 26.26 6.43
N GLU A 55 5.66 25.54 7.45
CA GLU A 55 6.64 26.01 8.43
C GLU A 55 7.70 24.95 8.67
N LEU A 56 8.98 25.32 8.53
CA LEU A 56 10.10 24.47 8.89
C LEU A 56 10.61 24.87 10.28
N ILE A 57 10.63 23.93 11.20
CA ILE A 57 11.04 24.14 12.59
C ILE A 57 12.23 23.25 12.90
N THR A 58 13.24 23.82 13.58
CA THR A 58 14.31 23.04 14.20
C THR A 58 14.03 22.92 15.69
N VAL A 59 14.07 21.70 16.22
CA VAL A 59 13.86 21.40 17.64
C VAL A 59 15.16 20.90 18.22
N SER A 60 15.69 21.61 19.20
CA SER A 60 16.96 21.27 19.87
C SER A 60 16.82 19.95 20.67
N PRO A 61 17.95 19.34 21.08
CA PRO A 61 17.90 18.20 22.00
C PRO A 61 17.09 18.52 23.26
N ASP A 62 16.27 17.58 23.71
CA ASP A 62 15.39 17.69 24.88
C ASP A 62 14.44 18.90 24.86
N GLU A 63 14.16 19.49 23.70
CA GLU A 63 13.28 20.66 23.55
C GLU A 63 11.86 20.23 23.16
N VAL A 64 10.88 20.98 23.72
CA VAL A 64 9.46 20.86 23.38
C VAL A 64 8.96 22.17 22.77
N ILE A 65 8.48 22.10 21.55
CA ILE A 65 7.88 23.25 20.86
C ILE A 65 6.38 23.07 20.69
N THR A 66 5.62 24.16 20.84
CA THR A 66 4.18 24.18 20.57
C THR A 66 3.86 25.24 19.52
N ARG A 67 3.01 24.87 18.54
CA ARG A 67 2.50 25.75 17.49
C ARG A 67 0.98 25.68 17.44
N ASN A 68 0.35 26.82 17.08
CA ASN A 68 -1.08 26.92 16.91
C ASN A 68 -1.39 27.40 15.50
N TYR A 69 -2.27 26.68 14.81
CA TYR A 69 -2.67 26.97 13.43
C TYR A 69 -4.18 27.18 13.36
N PHE A 70 -4.60 28.01 12.40
CA PHE A 70 -5.99 28.21 12.09
C PHE A 70 -6.59 26.95 11.47
N ALA A 71 -7.78 26.54 11.91
CA ALA A 71 -8.47 25.35 11.43
C ALA A 71 -10.00 25.53 11.28
N ASN A 72 -10.47 26.78 11.16
CA ASN A 72 -11.90 27.06 10.92
C ASN A 72 -12.26 26.79 9.44
N LEU A 73 -12.05 25.56 8.98
CA LEU A 73 -12.21 25.05 7.63
C LEU A 73 -13.15 23.84 7.67
N ASP A 74 -13.87 23.53 6.58
CA ASP A 74 -14.79 22.39 6.52
C ASP A 74 -14.06 21.05 6.66
N ALA A 75 -12.88 20.93 6.06
CA ALA A 75 -11.98 19.83 6.23
C ALA A 75 -10.53 20.29 6.10
N TYR A 76 -9.63 19.65 6.86
CA TYR A 76 -8.20 19.98 6.85
C TYR A 76 -7.35 18.74 7.12
N GLU A 77 -6.08 18.85 6.78
CA GLU A 77 -5.05 17.84 7.04
C GLU A 77 -3.76 18.52 7.46
N PHE A 78 -3.03 17.94 8.40
CA PHE A 78 -1.66 18.33 8.71
C PHE A 78 -0.70 17.18 8.39
N VAL A 79 0.37 17.50 7.68
CA VAL A 79 1.46 16.58 7.33
C VAL A 79 2.74 17.09 8.00
N PHE A 80 3.47 16.21 8.64
CA PHE A 80 4.72 16.47 9.31
C PHE A 80 5.81 15.63 8.64
N THR A 81 6.84 16.30 8.12
CA THR A 81 8.02 15.65 7.57
C THR A 81 9.18 15.89 8.51
N THR A 82 9.73 14.84 9.11
CA THR A 82 10.85 14.93 10.05
C THR A 82 12.16 14.53 9.37
N GLU A 83 13.24 15.25 9.71
CA GLU A 83 14.59 14.97 9.21
C GLU A 83 15.62 15.14 10.33
N GLY A 84 16.76 14.46 10.21
CA GLY A 84 17.89 14.57 11.14
C GLY A 84 18.11 13.30 11.97
N LEU A 85 19.17 13.31 12.77
CA LEU A 85 19.56 12.16 13.59
C LEU A 85 18.58 11.87 14.75
N ALA A 86 17.80 12.88 15.18
CA ALA A 86 16.79 12.75 16.22
C ALA A 86 15.40 12.34 15.70
N GLU A 87 15.27 11.99 14.41
CA GLU A 87 13.99 11.68 13.78
C GLU A 87 13.18 10.64 14.55
N LEU A 88 13.81 9.58 15.02
CA LEU A 88 13.16 8.47 15.72
C LEU A 88 12.77 8.78 17.17
N GLN A 89 13.31 9.86 17.76
CA GLN A 89 13.03 10.29 19.12
C GLN A 89 12.17 11.57 19.16
N THR A 90 11.64 11.97 18.04
CA THR A 90 10.80 13.16 17.93
C THR A 90 9.33 12.76 17.85
N GLU A 91 8.56 13.15 18.88
CA GLU A 91 7.13 12.92 18.95
C GLU A 91 6.35 14.15 18.50
N THR A 92 5.27 13.93 17.74
CA THR A 92 4.35 14.98 17.31
C THR A 92 2.95 14.63 17.80
N SER A 93 2.31 15.59 18.50
CA SER A 93 0.93 15.45 18.97
C SER A 93 0.08 16.60 18.44
N VAL A 94 -1.16 16.31 18.05
CA VAL A 94 -2.07 17.28 17.43
C VAL A 94 -3.41 17.30 18.16
N TRP A 95 -3.93 18.50 18.49
CA TRP A 95 -5.23 18.67 19.13
C TRP A 95 -6.06 19.72 18.43
N GLY A 96 -7.35 19.43 18.23
CA GLY A 96 -8.35 20.43 17.86
C GLY A 96 -8.90 21.16 19.09
N LYS A 97 -9.09 22.47 18.96
CA LYS A 97 -9.73 23.32 19.98
C LYS A 97 -10.90 24.08 19.36
N ASP A 98 -11.98 24.23 20.14
CA ASP A 98 -13.11 25.07 19.80
C ASP A 98 -12.81 26.57 20.02
N SER A 99 -13.80 27.44 19.77
CA SER A 99 -13.69 28.88 19.95
C SER A 99 -13.50 29.32 21.41
N ALA A 100 -13.78 28.44 22.36
CA ALA A 100 -13.55 28.67 23.81
C ALA A 100 -12.19 28.09 24.26
N GLY A 101 -11.40 27.50 23.35
CA GLY A 101 -10.11 26.89 23.65
C GLY A 101 -10.20 25.51 24.29
N GLN A 102 -11.40 24.91 24.31
CA GLN A 102 -11.59 23.56 24.87
C GLN A 102 -11.18 22.51 23.85
N LEU A 103 -10.64 21.38 24.32
CA LEU A 103 -10.27 20.24 23.46
C LEU A 103 -11.52 19.61 22.87
N VAL A 104 -11.57 19.52 21.55
CA VAL A 104 -12.66 18.89 20.80
C VAL A 104 -12.23 17.51 20.32
N THR A 105 -11.01 17.39 19.81
CA THR A 105 -10.47 16.15 19.26
C THR A 105 -8.98 16.09 19.58
N ALA A 106 -8.51 14.96 20.09
CA ALA A 106 -7.09 14.68 20.25
C ALA A 106 -6.64 13.70 19.17
N HIS A 107 -5.70 14.13 18.34
CA HIS A 107 -4.95 13.24 17.45
C HIS A 107 -3.52 13.23 17.96
N ARG A 108 -3.08 12.12 18.55
CA ARG A 108 -1.69 11.93 18.92
C ARG A 108 -1.00 11.18 17.78
N LEU A 109 -0.03 11.81 17.15
CA LEU A 109 0.84 11.21 16.15
C LEU A 109 2.20 11.01 16.84
N VAL A 110 2.54 9.79 17.15
CA VAL A 110 3.85 9.44 17.70
C VAL A 110 4.55 8.59 16.69
N SER A 111 5.75 8.94 16.29
CA SER A 111 6.55 8.12 15.37
C SER A 111 6.70 6.67 15.88
N ALA A 112 6.78 6.48 17.19
CA ALA A 112 6.86 5.17 17.84
C ALA A 112 5.51 4.42 17.93
N GLU A 113 4.38 5.11 18.07
CA GLU A 113 3.05 4.47 18.14
C GLU A 113 2.52 4.03 16.78
N LEU A 114 2.89 4.73 15.71
CA LEU A 114 2.64 4.28 14.34
C LEU A 114 3.41 2.99 14.00
N LEU A 115 4.43 2.65 14.78
CA LEU A 115 5.30 1.49 14.59
C LEU A 115 5.04 0.37 15.60
N GLY A 116 4.04 0.47 16.49
CA GLY A 116 3.71 -0.61 17.44
C GLY A 116 4.87 -0.93 18.39
N ALA A 117 5.53 0.08 18.96
CA ALA A 117 6.59 -0.12 19.93
C ALA A 117 6.03 -0.62 21.26
N GLU A 118 6.00 -1.94 21.47
CA GLU A 118 6.12 -2.51 22.80
C GLU A 118 7.55 -2.30 23.30
N GLU A 119 7.73 -2.08 24.63
CA GLU A 119 9.02 -1.89 25.29
C GLU A 119 9.99 -3.03 24.95
N GLY A 120 10.98 -2.75 24.11
CA GLY A 120 11.99 -3.73 23.73
C GLY A 120 12.65 -3.44 22.38
N GLY A 121 13.19 -2.24 22.22
CA GLY A 121 14.26 -1.89 21.30
C GLY A 121 14.30 -2.54 19.92
N VAL A 122 13.53 -2.04 18.94
CA VAL A 122 14.00 -1.92 17.55
C VAL A 122 13.32 -0.68 16.94
N THR A 123 13.98 0.44 16.99
CA THR A 123 13.62 1.69 16.33
C THR A 123 14.24 1.68 14.93
N GLY A 124 13.43 1.40 13.92
CA GLY A 124 13.80 1.55 12.52
C GLY A 124 12.52 1.54 11.70
N SER A 125 12.42 2.39 10.69
CA SER A 125 11.39 2.22 9.66
C SER A 125 11.37 0.75 9.28
N VAL A 126 10.20 0.14 9.21
CA VAL A 126 10.12 -1.33 9.12
C VAL A 126 10.82 -1.83 7.87
N ASN A 127 10.87 -1.04 6.78
CA ASN A 127 11.54 -1.34 5.51
C ASN A 127 11.72 -2.85 5.27
N ARG A 128 10.62 -3.60 5.38
CA ARG A 128 10.57 -5.04 5.21
C ARG A 128 9.81 -5.40 3.97
N ILE A 129 10.32 -6.36 3.27
CA ILE A 129 9.74 -6.90 2.06
C ILE A 129 9.35 -8.34 2.32
N TYR A 130 8.08 -8.67 2.09
CA TYR A 130 7.50 -9.98 2.29
C TYR A 130 7.25 -10.62 0.94
N VAL A 131 7.88 -11.75 0.69
CA VAL A 131 7.86 -12.48 -0.58
C VAL A 131 7.19 -13.82 -0.38
N SER A 132 6.04 -14.06 -1.02
CA SER A 132 5.42 -15.39 -1.01
C SER A 132 6.21 -16.34 -1.90
N ASN A 133 6.58 -17.49 -1.36
CA ASN A 133 7.29 -18.56 -2.06
C ASN A 133 6.33 -19.72 -2.33
N PHE A 134 5.79 -19.76 -3.52
CA PHE A 134 4.65 -20.58 -3.92
C PHE A 134 4.91 -22.10 -3.70
N ASN A 135 6.12 -22.58 -4.02
CA ASN A 135 6.44 -23.99 -3.92
C ASN A 135 7.04 -24.38 -2.56
N SER A 136 7.60 -23.43 -1.79
CA SER A 136 8.13 -23.72 -0.44
C SER A 136 7.06 -23.61 0.65
N ASN A 137 5.87 -23.03 0.36
CA ASN A 137 4.79 -22.81 1.34
C ASN A 137 5.22 -21.89 2.50
N ASP A 138 5.99 -20.87 2.19
CA ASP A 138 6.50 -19.92 3.17
C ASP A 138 6.54 -18.49 2.61
N VAL A 139 6.89 -17.55 3.48
CA VAL A 139 7.16 -16.15 3.15
C VAL A 139 8.58 -15.82 3.57
N SER A 140 9.41 -15.39 2.63
CA SER A 140 10.70 -14.77 2.93
C SER A 140 10.54 -13.33 3.35
N VAL A 141 11.15 -12.94 4.48
CA VAL A 141 11.19 -11.55 4.95
C VAL A 141 12.56 -10.97 4.67
N ILE A 142 12.60 -9.92 3.85
CA ILE A 142 13.83 -9.24 3.45
C ILE A 142 13.92 -7.91 4.22
N ASN A 143 15.10 -7.61 4.75
CA ASN A 143 15.44 -6.28 5.24
C ASN A 143 15.82 -5.40 4.04
N GLY A 144 15.00 -4.39 3.75
CA GLY A 144 15.20 -3.52 2.59
C GLY A 144 16.43 -2.61 2.65
N ALA A 145 17.02 -2.39 3.84
CA ALA A 145 18.24 -1.62 3.98
C ALA A 145 19.48 -2.45 3.63
N THR A 146 19.49 -3.71 4.06
CA THR A 146 20.66 -4.60 3.89
C THR A 146 20.54 -5.57 2.72
N SER A 147 19.34 -5.68 2.12
CA SER A 147 19.02 -6.67 1.08
C SER A 147 19.28 -8.12 1.51
N ALA A 148 19.09 -8.42 2.79
CA ALA A 148 19.26 -9.75 3.35
C ALA A 148 17.93 -10.36 3.77
N VAL A 149 17.74 -11.67 3.56
CA VAL A 149 16.62 -12.41 4.15
C VAL A 149 16.88 -12.54 5.66
N ILE A 150 15.94 -12.06 6.47
CA ILE A 150 16.03 -12.02 7.94
C ILE A 150 15.12 -13.03 8.63
N ALA A 151 14.10 -13.52 7.93
CA ALA A 151 13.20 -14.55 8.43
C ALA A 151 12.56 -15.33 7.27
N VAL A 152 12.13 -16.56 7.56
CA VAL A 152 11.28 -17.38 6.71
C VAL A 152 10.10 -17.83 7.54
N ILE A 153 8.89 -17.54 7.11
CA ILE A 153 7.65 -17.75 7.86
C ILE A 153 6.83 -18.84 7.17
N PRO A 154 6.64 -20.04 7.75
CA PRO A 154 5.72 -21.01 7.19
C PRO A 154 4.29 -20.50 7.17
N VAL A 155 3.57 -20.71 6.05
CA VAL A 155 2.18 -20.32 5.84
C VAL A 155 1.36 -21.47 5.26
N GLY A 156 0.21 -21.22 4.64
CA GLY A 156 -0.56 -22.25 3.97
C GLY A 156 0.07 -22.75 2.66
N VAL A 157 -0.60 -23.68 1.98
CA VAL A 157 -0.10 -24.31 0.75
C VAL A 157 -0.25 -23.38 -0.44
N ASN A 158 0.82 -23.24 -1.23
CA ASN A 158 0.91 -22.39 -2.41
C ASN A 158 0.52 -20.93 -2.13
N PRO A 159 1.26 -20.22 -1.25
CA PRO A 159 1.03 -18.81 -1.01
C PRO A 159 1.23 -18.00 -2.31
N ALA A 160 0.22 -17.23 -2.69
CA ALA A 160 0.18 -16.45 -3.91
C ALA A 160 0.25 -14.94 -3.62
N GLY A 161 -0.86 -14.27 -3.40
CA GLY A 161 -0.88 -12.83 -3.14
C GLY A 161 -0.36 -12.46 -1.75
N VAL A 162 0.28 -11.30 -1.66
CA VAL A 162 0.74 -10.69 -0.40
C VAL A 162 0.27 -9.24 -0.34
N ALA A 163 -0.42 -8.86 0.72
CA ALA A 163 -0.79 -7.47 1.00
C ALA A 163 -0.30 -7.05 2.38
N VAL A 164 0.08 -5.78 2.51
CA VAL A 164 0.59 -5.22 3.75
C VAL A 164 -0.29 -4.06 4.20
N ASN A 165 -0.68 -4.05 5.47
CA ASN A 165 -1.20 -2.86 6.12
C ASN A 165 -0.09 -2.25 6.98
N PRO A 166 0.59 -1.18 6.52
CA PRO A 166 1.67 -0.56 7.27
C PRO A 166 1.18 0.12 8.54
N LEU A 167 -0.09 0.54 8.61
CA LEU A 167 -0.65 1.21 9.79
C LEU A 167 -0.82 0.26 10.98
N THR A 168 -1.11 -1.01 10.71
CA THR A 168 -1.27 -2.04 11.74
C THR A 168 -0.08 -3.00 11.80
N ASN A 169 0.89 -2.82 10.91
CA ASN A 169 2.02 -3.72 10.71
C ASN A 169 1.58 -5.19 10.57
N ARG A 170 0.51 -5.43 9.77
CA ARG A 170 -0.02 -6.77 9.47
C ARG A 170 0.19 -7.10 8.00
N ILE A 171 0.56 -8.34 7.78
CA ILE A 171 0.79 -8.88 6.44
C ILE A 171 -0.23 -10.01 6.21
N TYR A 172 -0.91 -9.95 5.09
CA TYR A 172 -1.94 -10.90 4.69
C TYR A 172 -1.45 -11.68 3.49
N VAL A 173 -1.42 -13.01 3.61
CA VAL A 173 -0.93 -13.92 2.58
C VAL A 173 -2.05 -14.86 2.17
N ALA A 174 -2.49 -14.75 0.92
CA ALA A 174 -3.50 -15.66 0.36
C ALA A 174 -2.85 -16.97 -0.04
N ASN A 175 -3.35 -18.09 0.49
CA ASN A 175 -2.84 -19.43 0.27
C ASN A 175 -3.78 -20.17 -0.69
N LEU A 176 -3.38 -20.29 -1.95
CA LEU A 176 -4.21 -20.71 -3.07
C LEU A 176 -4.83 -22.10 -2.87
N ASN A 177 -4.04 -23.07 -2.39
CA ASN A 177 -4.48 -24.45 -2.23
C ASN A 177 -4.85 -24.81 -0.77
N SER A 178 -4.81 -23.85 0.13
CA SER A 178 -5.32 -24.00 1.50
C SER A 178 -6.62 -23.23 1.73
N ASP A 179 -7.09 -22.46 0.75
CA ASP A 179 -8.36 -21.71 0.78
C ASP A 179 -8.49 -20.81 2.02
N ASN A 180 -7.39 -20.14 2.35
CA ASN A 180 -7.32 -19.30 3.52
C ASN A 180 -6.30 -18.16 3.36
N VAL A 181 -6.30 -17.24 4.33
CA VAL A 181 -5.34 -16.15 4.46
C VAL A 181 -4.56 -16.33 5.76
N SER A 182 -3.24 -16.39 5.66
CA SER A 182 -2.35 -16.27 6.83
C SER A 182 -2.18 -14.79 7.18
N VAL A 183 -2.45 -14.43 8.44
CA VAL A 183 -2.22 -13.09 8.99
C VAL A 183 -0.93 -13.10 9.78
N ILE A 184 0.06 -12.33 9.35
CA ILE A 184 1.41 -12.30 9.95
C ILE A 184 1.58 -11.00 10.73
N ASP A 185 2.17 -11.11 11.91
CA ASP A 185 2.65 -9.98 12.69
C ASP A 185 4.01 -9.51 12.15
N GLY A 186 4.08 -8.26 11.68
CA GLY A 186 5.30 -7.69 11.13
C GLY A 186 6.38 -7.37 12.16
N VAL A 187 6.09 -7.37 13.46
CA VAL A 187 7.09 -7.21 14.53
C VAL A 187 7.80 -8.54 14.80
N THR A 188 7.00 -9.57 15.09
CA THR A 188 7.50 -10.88 15.51
C THR A 188 7.82 -11.81 14.34
N ASN A 189 7.33 -11.51 13.12
CA ASN A 189 7.39 -12.38 11.95
C ASN A 189 6.77 -13.77 12.21
N THR A 190 5.63 -13.79 12.89
CA THR A 190 4.88 -15.04 13.18
C THR A 190 3.46 -14.94 12.65
N VAL A 191 2.87 -16.09 12.30
CA VAL A 191 1.45 -16.17 11.93
C VAL A 191 0.60 -16.01 13.19
N LEU A 192 -0.25 -14.98 13.22
CA LEU A 192 -1.20 -14.69 14.31
C LEU A 192 -2.51 -15.42 14.14
N ALA A 193 -2.97 -15.52 12.90
CA ALA A 193 -4.27 -16.12 12.58
C ALA A 193 -4.24 -16.73 11.18
N THR A 194 -5.10 -17.71 10.96
CA THR A 194 -5.42 -18.26 9.66
C THR A 194 -6.93 -18.07 9.46
N VAL A 195 -7.32 -17.27 8.47
CA VAL A 195 -8.71 -16.90 8.22
C VAL A 195 -9.22 -17.68 7.00
N PRO A 196 -10.30 -18.43 7.08
CA PRO A 196 -10.87 -19.10 5.92
C PRO A 196 -11.25 -18.10 4.81
N ALA A 197 -11.08 -18.51 3.56
CA ALA A 197 -11.53 -17.78 2.37
C ALA A 197 -12.30 -18.75 1.45
N GLY A 198 -12.63 -18.32 0.24
CA GLY A 198 -13.19 -19.22 -0.77
C GLY A 198 -12.11 -20.05 -1.46
N ASP A 199 -12.57 -21.07 -2.24
CA ASP A 199 -11.67 -21.96 -3.00
C ASP A 199 -10.82 -21.17 -4.00
N GLY A 200 -9.52 -21.44 -3.96
CA GLY A 200 -8.54 -20.77 -4.82
C GLY A 200 -8.20 -19.35 -4.36
N ALA A 201 -8.04 -19.09 -3.05
CA ALA A 201 -7.62 -17.80 -2.51
C ALA A 201 -6.26 -17.37 -3.11
N GLY A 202 -6.28 -16.49 -4.13
CA GLY A 202 -5.10 -16.14 -4.92
C GLY A 202 -4.64 -14.70 -4.77
N GLY A 203 -5.49 -13.73 -5.11
CA GLY A 203 -5.20 -12.30 -4.95
C GLY A 203 -5.64 -11.80 -3.59
N VAL A 204 -4.88 -10.90 -2.99
CA VAL A 204 -5.25 -10.23 -1.73
C VAL A 204 -4.88 -8.76 -1.78
N ALA A 205 -5.75 -7.90 -1.27
CA ALA A 205 -5.47 -6.47 -1.11
C ALA A 205 -6.06 -5.96 0.21
N VAL A 206 -5.47 -4.91 0.75
CA VAL A 206 -5.88 -4.30 2.00
C VAL A 206 -6.31 -2.86 1.79
N ASN A 207 -7.44 -2.49 2.37
CA ASN A 207 -7.84 -1.11 2.52
C ASN A 207 -7.22 -0.57 3.82
N THR A 208 -6.20 0.24 3.72
CA THR A 208 -5.49 0.77 4.89
C THR A 208 -6.32 1.77 5.69
N ALA A 209 -7.30 2.43 5.07
CA ALA A 209 -8.18 3.38 5.74
C ALA A 209 -9.25 2.70 6.61
N THR A 210 -9.80 1.57 6.15
CA THR A 210 -10.87 0.84 6.85
C THR A 210 -10.39 -0.42 7.56
N ASN A 211 -9.13 -0.85 7.30
CA ASN A 211 -8.57 -2.12 7.72
C ASN A 211 -9.36 -3.35 7.22
N ALA A 212 -10.07 -3.23 6.09
CA ALA A 212 -10.72 -4.34 5.42
C ALA A 212 -9.77 -5.03 4.44
N ILE A 213 -9.81 -6.35 4.40
CA ILE A 213 -9.00 -7.17 3.51
C ILE A 213 -9.92 -7.84 2.50
N TYR A 214 -9.55 -7.78 1.24
CA TYR A 214 -10.30 -8.36 0.12
C TYR A 214 -9.48 -9.47 -0.52
N VAL A 215 -10.08 -10.65 -0.69
CA VAL A 215 -9.42 -11.86 -1.21
C VAL A 215 -10.16 -12.35 -2.44
N ALA A 216 -9.47 -12.41 -3.56
CA ALA A 216 -10.01 -12.98 -4.80
C ALA A 216 -9.91 -14.51 -4.74
N ASN A 217 -11.05 -15.19 -4.80
CA ASN A 217 -11.17 -16.63 -4.76
C ASN A 217 -11.41 -17.16 -6.19
N PHE A 218 -10.33 -17.61 -6.79
CA PHE A 218 -10.25 -17.94 -8.22
C PHE A 218 -11.23 -19.02 -8.64
N ASN A 219 -11.33 -20.13 -7.89
CA ASN A 219 -12.20 -21.26 -8.24
C ASN A 219 -13.65 -21.04 -7.85
N ASP A 220 -13.92 -20.36 -6.75
CA ASP A 220 -15.28 -20.03 -6.27
C ASP A 220 -15.93 -18.87 -7.05
N ASN A 221 -15.15 -18.13 -7.83
CA ASN A 221 -15.63 -16.93 -8.51
C ASN A 221 -16.20 -15.87 -7.55
N THR A 222 -15.57 -15.70 -6.39
CA THR A 222 -16.02 -14.77 -5.33
C THR A 222 -14.88 -13.90 -4.83
N VAL A 223 -15.24 -12.88 -4.02
CA VAL A 223 -14.32 -12.08 -3.23
C VAL A 223 -14.72 -12.18 -1.76
N THR A 224 -13.85 -12.73 -0.93
CA THR A 224 -14.02 -12.75 0.53
C THR A 224 -13.59 -11.41 1.12
N VAL A 225 -14.40 -10.85 2.03
CA VAL A 225 -14.05 -9.63 2.80
C VAL A 225 -13.78 -10.02 4.24
N ILE A 226 -12.61 -9.63 4.75
CA ILE A 226 -12.15 -9.92 6.11
C ILE A 226 -11.99 -8.61 6.87
N ASP A 227 -12.46 -8.56 8.11
CA ASP A 227 -12.17 -7.49 9.06
C ASP A 227 -10.76 -7.72 9.65
N GLY A 228 -9.85 -6.79 9.40
CA GLY A 228 -8.45 -6.87 9.85
C GLY A 228 -8.24 -6.60 11.34
N LEU A 229 -9.25 -6.10 12.06
CA LEU A 229 -9.19 -5.95 13.52
C LEU A 229 -9.49 -7.29 14.21
N THR A 230 -10.54 -7.97 13.76
CA THR A 230 -11.02 -9.22 14.37
C THR A 230 -10.48 -10.47 13.69
N ASN A 231 -9.90 -10.34 12.48
CA ASN A 231 -9.48 -11.45 11.61
C ASN A 231 -10.65 -12.43 11.34
N THR A 232 -11.84 -11.90 11.08
CA THR A 232 -13.04 -12.69 10.77
C THR A 232 -13.61 -12.30 9.41
N VAL A 233 -14.24 -13.25 8.72
CA VAL A 233 -14.96 -13.00 7.48
C VAL A 233 -16.20 -12.16 7.76
N VAL A 234 -16.32 -11.02 7.07
CA VAL A 234 -17.48 -10.13 7.14
C VAL A 234 -18.56 -10.54 6.16
N THR A 235 -18.16 -10.79 4.91
CA THR A 235 -19.06 -11.15 3.82
C THR A 235 -18.29 -11.78 2.66
N THR A 236 -19.03 -12.33 1.71
CA THR A 236 -18.52 -12.80 0.42
C THR A 236 -19.28 -12.09 -0.69
N ILE A 237 -18.56 -11.48 -1.62
CA ILE A 237 -19.08 -10.74 -2.76
C ILE A 237 -19.02 -11.65 -3.98
N ILE A 238 -20.10 -11.68 -4.77
CA ILE A 238 -20.10 -12.34 -6.08
C ILE A 238 -19.91 -11.24 -7.12
N PRO A 239 -18.73 -11.15 -7.78
CA PRO A 239 -18.55 -10.27 -8.93
C PRO A 239 -19.58 -10.62 -10.00
N ALA A 240 -20.09 -9.63 -10.72
CA ALA A 240 -21.13 -9.86 -11.72
C ALA A 240 -20.55 -10.49 -12.99
N GLY A 241 -21.08 -11.66 -13.37
CA GLY A 241 -20.75 -12.31 -14.66
C GLY A 241 -20.27 -13.76 -14.54
N GLY A 242 -20.98 -14.68 -15.03
CA GLY A 242 -20.87 -16.12 -15.33
C GLY A 242 -19.80 -16.99 -14.62
N SER A 243 -18.56 -16.92 -14.98
CA SER A 243 -17.42 -17.60 -14.36
C SER A 243 -16.21 -16.67 -14.50
N PRO A 244 -16.13 -15.63 -13.65
CA PRO A 244 -15.20 -14.53 -13.87
C PRO A 244 -13.74 -14.91 -13.61
N PHE A 245 -13.45 -15.92 -12.80
CA PHE A 245 -12.10 -16.24 -12.35
C PHE A 245 -11.35 -14.99 -11.84
N PRO A 246 -11.73 -14.43 -10.67
CA PRO A 246 -11.06 -13.28 -10.10
C PRO A 246 -9.62 -13.65 -9.73
N THR A 247 -8.62 -12.96 -10.32
CA THR A 247 -7.20 -13.27 -10.15
C THR A 247 -6.45 -12.20 -9.40
N GLY A 248 -6.67 -10.95 -9.79
CA GLY A 248 -6.03 -9.77 -9.23
C GLY A 248 -7.02 -8.88 -8.53
N ILE A 249 -6.59 -8.27 -7.44
CA ILE A 249 -7.40 -7.33 -6.69
C ILE A 249 -6.54 -6.13 -6.27
N GLY A 250 -7.08 -4.92 -6.45
CA GLY A 250 -6.45 -3.68 -6.04
C GLY A 250 -7.43 -2.81 -5.28
N VAL A 251 -6.94 -2.05 -4.31
CA VAL A 251 -7.76 -1.17 -3.48
C VAL A 251 -7.24 0.26 -3.56
N ASN A 252 -8.13 1.20 -3.85
CA ASN A 252 -7.90 2.60 -3.60
C ASN A 252 -8.45 2.96 -2.21
N SER A 253 -7.57 3.06 -1.21
CA SER A 253 -7.97 3.36 0.17
C SER A 253 -8.49 4.79 0.34
N LEU A 254 -8.12 5.74 -0.54
CA LEU A 254 -8.59 7.12 -0.46
C LEU A 254 -10.05 7.28 -0.95
N THR A 255 -10.46 6.48 -1.93
CA THR A 255 -11.84 6.50 -2.45
C THR A 255 -12.67 5.34 -1.90
N ASN A 256 -12.07 4.44 -1.11
CA ASN A 256 -12.69 3.21 -0.63
C ASN A 256 -13.29 2.36 -1.75
N THR A 257 -12.56 2.22 -2.87
CA THR A 257 -13.01 1.50 -4.07
C THR A 257 -12.08 0.30 -4.34
N ILE A 258 -12.69 -0.84 -4.65
CA ILE A 258 -11.99 -2.09 -4.92
C ILE A 258 -12.14 -2.44 -6.40
N TYR A 259 -11.05 -2.87 -7.04
CA TYR A 259 -10.98 -3.26 -8.44
C TYR A 259 -10.56 -4.72 -8.54
N VAL A 260 -11.37 -5.54 -9.17
CA VAL A 260 -11.16 -6.99 -9.30
C VAL A 260 -10.97 -7.34 -10.77
N ALA A 261 -9.81 -7.87 -11.13
CA ALA A 261 -9.53 -8.36 -12.49
C ALA A 261 -10.14 -9.76 -12.66
N GLU A 262 -10.98 -9.91 -13.67
CA GLU A 262 -11.71 -11.15 -13.98
C GLU A 262 -11.14 -11.78 -15.26
N PHE A 263 -10.28 -12.75 -15.07
CA PHE A 263 -9.39 -13.30 -16.11
C PHE A 263 -10.11 -13.83 -17.35
N ASN A 264 -11.26 -14.51 -17.19
CA ASN A 264 -11.98 -15.09 -18.31
C ASN A 264 -13.08 -14.20 -18.91
N SER A 265 -13.33 -13.05 -18.28
CA SER A 265 -14.45 -12.17 -18.67
C SER A 265 -13.99 -10.89 -19.37
N ASP A 266 -12.67 -10.65 -19.43
CA ASP A 266 -12.06 -9.45 -20.03
C ASP A 266 -12.60 -8.14 -19.42
N ILE A 267 -12.91 -8.17 -18.11
CA ILE A 267 -13.45 -7.03 -17.36
C ILE A 267 -12.71 -6.81 -16.04
N VAL A 268 -12.85 -5.60 -15.52
CA VAL A 268 -12.55 -5.24 -14.12
C VAL A 268 -13.86 -4.90 -13.44
N THR A 269 -14.22 -5.67 -12.40
CA THR A 269 -15.36 -5.34 -11.55
C THR A 269 -14.96 -4.31 -10.50
N VAL A 270 -15.77 -3.26 -10.35
CA VAL A 270 -15.58 -2.19 -9.38
C VAL A 270 -16.57 -2.36 -8.23
N ILE A 271 -16.06 -2.37 -7.00
CA ILE A 271 -16.84 -2.61 -5.78
C ILE A 271 -16.70 -1.38 -4.86
N ASP A 272 -17.82 -0.95 -4.28
CA ASP A 272 -17.86 0.05 -3.22
C ASP A 272 -17.48 -0.60 -1.88
N GLY A 273 -16.40 -0.14 -1.26
CA GLY A 273 -15.89 -0.71 0.00
C GLY A 273 -16.73 -0.35 1.24
N ALA A 274 -17.65 0.62 1.16
CA ALA A 274 -18.55 0.93 2.27
C ALA A 274 -19.74 -0.03 2.30
N THR A 275 -20.24 -0.41 1.13
CA THR A 275 -21.45 -1.27 1.00
C THR A 275 -21.13 -2.70 0.60
N ASN A 276 -19.91 -2.97 0.12
CA ASN A 276 -19.49 -4.24 -0.49
C ASN A 276 -20.35 -4.64 -1.71
N MET A 277 -20.91 -3.66 -2.42
CA MET A 277 -21.72 -3.88 -3.60
C MET A 277 -20.95 -3.55 -4.87
N VAL A 278 -21.24 -4.29 -5.95
CA VAL A 278 -20.70 -3.98 -7.28
C VAL A 278 -21.30 -2.65 -7.77
N ILE A 279 -20.42 -1.71 -8.14
CA ILE A 279 -20.77 -0.40 -8.71
C ILE A 279 -20.94 -0.52 -10.23
N THR A 280 -19.95 -1.08 -10.90
CA THR A 280 -19.88 -1.17 -12.36
C THR A 280 -18.86 -2.21 -12.80
N GLN A 281 -18.84 -2.49 -14.10
CA GLN A 281 -17.86 -3.31 -14.75
C GLN A 281 -17.19 -2.53 -15.89
N ILE A 282 -15.88 -2.62 -15.97
CA ILE A 282 -15.06 -1.90 -16.95
C ILE A 282 -14.50 -2.93 -17.96
N PRO A 283 -14.89 -2.88 -19.23
CA PRO A 283 -14.24 -3.70 -20.27
C PRO A 283 -12.77 -3.30 -20.41
N VAL A 284 -11.90 -4.30 -20.43
CA VAL A 284 -10.45 -4.16 -20.62
C VAL A 284 -9.97 -5.08 -21.75
N GLN A 285 -8.68 -5.32 -21.84
CA GLN A 285 -8.13 -6.24 -22.83
C GLN A 285 -8.16 -7.70 -22.33
N VAL A 286 -7.76 -8.63 -23.21
CA VAL A 286 -7.92 -10.09 -22.99
C VAL A 286 -7.10 -10.59 -21.81
N ASN A 287 -7.76 -11.34 -20.95
CA ASN A 287 -7.23 -11.96 -19.72
C ASN A 287 -6.59 -10.95 -18.75
N PRO A 288 -7.36 -10.03 -18.16
CA PRO A 288 -6.86 -9.17 -17.10
C PRO A 288 -6.42 -10.02 -15.89
N PHE A 289 -5.19 -9.78 -15.42
CA PHE A 289 -4.55 -10.71 -14.47
C PHE A 289 -4.30 -10.08 -13.10
N ARG A 290 -3.64 -8.93 -13.04
CA ARG A 290 -3.28 -8.26 -11.79
C ARG A 290 -3.60 -6.77 -11.83
N VAL A 291 -3.78 -6.18 -10.65
CA VAL A 291 -4.20 -4.78 -10.51
C VAL A 291 -3.24 -4.04 -9.61
N GLY A 292 -2.60 -3.01 -10.15
CA GLY A 292 -1.87 -1.99 -9.39
C GLY A 292 -2.70 -0.73 -9.24
N VAL A 293 -2.65 -0.07 -8.10
CA VAL A 293 -3.41 1.16 -7.84
C VAL A 293 -2.48 2.27 -7.40
N ASP A 294 -2.63 3.44 -8.01
CA ASP A 294 -2.10 4.70 -7.52
C ASP A 294 -3.23 5.49 -6.83
N PRO A 295 -3.29 5.49 -5.51
CA PRO A 295 -4.35 6.18 -4.80
C PRO A 295 -4.25 7.70 -4.91
N LEU A 296 -3.05 8.26 -5.11
CA LEU A 296 -2.84 9.72 -5.18
C LEU A 296 -3.36 10.32 -6.50
N THR A 297 -3.17 9.62 -7.60
CA THR A 297 -3.67 10.05 -8.92
C THR A 297 -5.02 9.42 -9.27
N ASN A 298 -5.52 8.51 -8.43
CA ASN A 298 -6.71 7.70 -8.68
C ASN A 298 -6.63 6.97 -10.03
N ARG A 299 -5.47 6.36 -10.33
CA ARG A 299 -5.22 5.57 -11.54
C ARG A 299 -5.10 4.10 -11.17
N ILE A 300 -5.72 3.26 -12.00
CA ILE A 300 -5.68 1.82 -11.86
C ILE A 300 -5.00 1.23 -13.09
N TYR A 301 -4.03 0.36 -12.86
CA TYR A 301 -3.20 -0.28 -13.86
C TYR A 301 -3.48 -1.78 -13.85
N VAL A 302 -4.06 -2.28 -14.95
CA VAL A 302 -4.48 -3.68 -15.07
C VAL A 302 -3.63 -4.35 -16.13
N SER A 303 -2.83 -5.34 -15.73
CA SER A 303 -2.08 -6.16 -16.69
C SER A 303 -3.03 -7.09 -17.44
N ASN A 304 -2.98 -7.08 -18.78
CA ASN A 304 -3.76 -7.95 -19.64
C ASN A 304 -2.82 -9.03 -20.20
N PHE A 305 -2.86 -10.18 -19.57
CA PHE A 305 -1.88 -11.26 -19.73
C PHE A 305 -1.70 -11.73 -21.19
N THR A 306 -2.80 -11.93 -21.89
CA THR A 306 -2.76 -12.40 -23.28
C THR A 306 -2.62 -11.28 -24.30
N SER A 307 -3.09 -10.07 -23.97
CA SER A 307 -2.99 -8.92 -24.88
C SER A 307 -1.63 -8.22 -24.84
N ASN A 308 -0.75 -8.56 -23.89
CA ASN A 308 0.55 -7.93 -23.71
C ASN A 308 0.44 -6.39 -23.53
N THR A 309 -0.54 -5.96 -22.76
CA THR A 309 -0.82 -4.55 -22.49
C THR A 309 -1.11 -4.32 -21.02
N VAL A 310 -1.05 -3.04 -20.60
CA VAL A 310 -1.61 -2.57 -19.35
C VAL A 310 -2.75 -1.61 -19.66
N SER A 311 -3.97 -1.92 -19.22
CA SER A 311 -5.08 -0.97 -19.25
C SER A 311 -4.92 0.04 -18.12
N VAL A 312 -4.92 1.33 -18.47
CA VAL A 312 -4.91 2.44 -17.51
C VAL A 312 -6.32 2.97 -17.36
N ILE A 313 -6.87 2.87 -16.16
CA ILE A 313 -8.26 3.25 -15.85
C ILE A 313 -8.27 4.53 -15.02
N ASP A 314 -9.20 5.42 -15.34
CA ASP A 314 -9.55 6.57 -14.50
C ASP A 314 -10.53 6.12 -13.42
N GLY A 315 -10.10 6.16 -12.15
CA GLY A 315 -10.91 5.73 -11.02
C GLY A 315 -12.07 6.69 -10.66
N ALA A 316 -12.06 7.93 -11.17
CA ALA A 316 -13.16 8.86 -10.95
C ALA A 316 -14.33 8.60 -11.93
N THR A 317 -14.01 8.20 -13.16
CA THR A 317 -15.01 7.94 -14.20
C THR A 317 -15.26 6.45 -14.45
N ASN A 318 -14.41 5.57 -13.92
CA ASN A 318 -14.41 4.12 -14.17
C ASN A 318 -14.34 3.81 -15.68
N THR A 319 -13.47 4.50 -16.40
CA THR A 319 -13.26 4.30 -17.84
C THR A 319 -11.79 4.06 -18.17
N VAL A 320 -11.52 3.25 -19.21
CA VAL A 320 -10.17 3.04 -19.72
C VAL A 320 -9.71 4.31 -20.44
N ILE A 321 -8.58 4.87 -19.99
CA ILE A 321 -7.93 6.02 -20.64
C ILE A 321 -7.15 5.56 -21.86
N THR A 322 -6.37 4.49 -21.69
CA THR A 322 -5.52 3.93 -22.74
C THR A 322 -5.10 2.51 -22.39
N ASN A 323 -4.64 1.78 -23.41
CA ASN A 323 -3.97 0.50 -23.25
C ASN A 323 -2.51 0.66 -23.68
N VAL A 324 -1.59 0.48 -22.72
CA VAL A 324 -0.15 0.66 -22.93
C VAL A 324 0.46 -0.67 -23.33
N PRO A 325 1.05 -0.79 -24.55
CA PRO A 325 1.79 -1.99 -24.92
C PRO A 325 3.01 -2.19 -24.01
N VAL A 326 3.22 -3.41 -23.52
CA VAL A 326 4.35 -3.82 -22.68
C VAL A 326 4.97 -5.10 -23.25
N GLY A 327 5.83 -5.79 -22.50
CA GLY A 327 6.37 -7.09 -22.91
C GLY A 327 5.34 -8.23 -22.81
N THR A 328 5.81 -9.44 -23.09
CA THR A 328 4.97 -10.64 -23.19
C THR A 328 4.54 -11.16 -21.82
N THR A 329 3.25 -11.51 -21.70
CA THR A 329 2.64 -12.06 -20.46
C THR A 329 2.87 -11.17 -19.23
N PRO A 330 2.37 -9.90 -19.25
CA PRO A 330 2.57 -8.98 -18.14
C PRO A 330 1.88 -9.49 -16.86
N ALA A 331 2.59 -9.37 -15.72
CA ALA A 331 2.18 -9.87 -14.43
C ALA A 331 1.82 -8.73 -13.45
N GLU A 332 2.17 -8.84 -12.16
CA GLU A 332 1.71 -7.93 -11.10
C GLU A 332 2.37 -6.54 -11.18
N PRO A 333 1.62 -5.46 -11.50
CA PRO A 333 2.19 -4.12 -11.56
C PRO A 333 2.52 -3.57 -10.17
N GLY A 334 3.77 -3.15 -9.97
CA GLY A 334 4.21 -2.40 -8.78
C GLY A 334 4.15 -0.89 -9.02
N VAL A 335 3.36 -0.18 -8.25
CA VAL A 335 3.21 1.27 -8.38
C VAL A 335 4.10 2.00 -7.39
N ASN A 336 5.03 2.79 -7.89
CA ASN A 336 5.83 3.69 -7.07
C ASN A 336 5.15 5.07 -7.01
N ILE A 337 4.40 5.31 -5.96
CA ILE A 337 3.61 6.52 -5.77
C ILE A 337 4.47 7.79 -5.60
N SER A 338 5.74 7.66 -5.18
CA SER A 338 6.64 8.82 -5.00
C SER A 338 7.16 9.37 -6.33
N THR A 339 7.32 8.52 -7.34
CA THR A 339 7.83 8.90 -8.66
C THR A 339 6.76 8.83 -9.76
N ASN A 340 5.56 8.34 -9.42
CA ASN A 340 4.49 8.04 -10.36
C ASN A 340 4.99 7.16 -11.53
N ALA A 341 5.74 6.10 -11.19
CA ALA A 341 6.25 5.11 -12.13
C ALA A 341 5.65 3.73 -11.82
N ILE A 342 5.27 2.99 -12.86
CA ILE A 342 4.65 1.69 -12.75
C ILE A 342 5.58 0.65 -13.35
N TYR A 343 5.96 -0.34 -12.56
CA TYR A 343 6.88 -1.42 -12.92
C TYR A 343 6.08 -2.68 -13.22
N VAL A 344 6.10 -3.13 -14.45
CA VAL A 344 5.31 -4.26 -14.95
C VAL A 344 6.24 -5.40 -15.34
N PRO A 345 6.31 -6.50 -14.56
CA PRO A 345 7.06 -7.68 -14.94
C PRO A 345 6.47 -8.32 -16.20
N ASN A 346 7.32 -8.67 -17.16
CA ASN A 346 6.96 -9.36 -18.40
C ASN A 346 7.57 -10.77 -18.31
N ARG A 347 6.73 -11.77 -18.03
CA ARG A 347 7.16 -13.11 -17.61
C ARG A 347 7.98 -13.84 -18.66
N ASP A 348 7.55 -13.77 -19.92
CA ASP A 348 8.18 -14.53 -21.01
C ASP A 348 9.33 -13.75 -21.67
N ASP A 349 9.55 -12.48 -21.28
CA ASP A 349 10.64 -11.63 -21.79
C ASP A 349 11.76 -11.40 -20.77
N ASP A 350 11.65 -11.93 -19.53
CA ASP A 350 12.62 -11.82 -18.46
C ASP A 350 13.02 -10.36 -18.15
N ASN A 351 12.05 -9.45 -18.21
CA ASN A 351 12.27 -8.03 -18.00
C ASN A 351 11.08 -7.34 -17.34
N VAL A 352 11.26 -6.05 -17.04
CA VAL A 352 10.25 -5.17 -16.44
C VAL A 352 10.06 -3.97 -17.36
N SER A 353 8.84 -3.75 -17.85
CA SER A 353 8.46 -2.49 -18.49
C SER A 353 8.19 -1.44 -17.44
N VAL A 354 8.77 -0.24 -17.56
CA VAL A 354 8.52 0.89 -16.68
C VAL A 354 7.61 1.88 -17.42
N ILE A 355 6.41 2.11 -16.88
CA ILE A 355 5.43 3.05 -17.45
C ILE A 355 5.51 4.36 -16.66
N GLY A 356 5.62 5.49 -17.34
CA GLY A 356 5.48 6.80 -16.73
C GLY A 356 3.99 7.13 -16.50
N GLY A 357 3.57 7.31 -15.25
CA GLY A 357 2.16 7.53 -14.92
C GLY A 357 1.57 8.85 -15.43
N LEU A 358 2.41 9.85 -15.73
CA LEU A 358 1.95 11.10 -16.36
C LEU A 358 1.73 10.94 -17.87
N THR A 359 2.58 10.16 -18.53
CA THR A 359 2.56 9.99 -19.99
C THR A 359 1.77 8.79 -20.45
N ASN A 360 1.57 7.81 -19.58
CA ASN A 360 1.00 6.49 -19.90
C ASN A 360 1.74 5.81 -21.07
N THR A 361 3.07 5.89 -21.08
CA THR A 361 3.94 5.25 -22.06
C THR A 361 5.07 4.52 -21.38
N VAL A 362 5.58 3.45 -22.00
CA VAL A 362 6.80 2.79 -21.52
C VAL A 362 7.98 3.73 -21.71
N ILE A 363 8.67 4.06 -20.64
CA ILE A 363 9.83 4.96 -20.64
C ILE A 363 11.15 4.20 -20.69
N THR A 364 11.18 2.96 -20.20
CA THR A 364 12.34 2.06 -20.28
C THR A 364 11.91 0.62 -20.03
N THR A 365 12.83 -0.31 -20.34
CA THR A 365 12.70 -1.74 -20.03
C THR A 365 13.96 -2.19 -19.31
N ILE A 366 13.82 -2.93 -18.20
CA ILE A 366 14.91 -3.33 -17.31
C ILE A 366 15.03 -4.85 -17.33
N PRO A 367 16.15 -5.45 -17.77
CA PRO A 367 16.37 -6.90 -17.63
C PRO A 367 16.43 -7.31 -16.15
N VAL A 368 15.80 -8.43 -15.79
CA VAL A 368 15.79 -9.03 -14.47
C VAL A 368 16.06 -10.54 -14.55
N GLY A 369 15.73 -11.31 -13.52
CA GLY A 369 15.84 -12.77 -13.58
C GLY A 369 14.68 -13.43 -14.35
N ASN A 370 14.73 -14.76 -14.46
CA ASN A 370 13.81 -15.55 -15.30
C ASN A 370 12.40 -15.60 -14.72
N ASN A 371 11.40 -15.46 -15.61
CA ASN A 371 9.97 -15.53 -15.31
C ASN A 371 9.57 -14.57 -14.17
N PRO A 372 9.77 -13.23 -14.32
CA PRO A 372 9.43 -12.27 -13.31
C PRO A 372 7.90 -12.16 -13.13
N ASN A 373 7.41 -12.06 -11.87
CA ASN A 373 5.96 -12.10 -11.60
C ASN A 373 5.45 -10.97 -10.72
N GLY A 374 5.92 -10.84 -9.49
CA GLY A 374 5.49 -9.80 -8.55
C GLY A 374 6.38 -8.58 -8.60
N ALA A 375 5.80 -7.38 -8.54
CA ALA A 375 6.53 -6.14 -8.37
C ALA A 375 6.01 -5.38 -7.14
N GLY A 376 6.92 -5.03 -6.23
CA GLY A 376 6.63 -4.21 -5.04
C GLY A 376 7.54 -3.01 -4.98
N ALA A 377 6.98 -1.81 -4.82
CA ALA A 377 7.75 -0.58 -4.70
C ALA A 377 7.80 -0.07 -3.26
N ASN A 378 8.97 0.34 -2.81
CA ASN A 378 9.13 1.09 -1.58
C ASN A 378 9.24 2.59 -1.90
N PRO A 379 8.20 3.39 -1.64
CA PRO A 379 8.19 4.80 -2.00
C PRO A 379 9.16 5.64 -1.18
N LEU A 380 9.56 5.19 0.03
CA LEU A 380 10.48 5.92 0.90
C LEU A 380 11.93 5.78 0.44
N THR A 381 12.32 4.60 -0.04
CA THR A 381 13.70 4.32 -0.50
C THR A 381 13.85 4.39 -2.01
N ASN A 382 12.74 4.54 -2.75
CA ASN A 382 12.67 4.45 -4.21
C ASN A 382 13.33 3.17 -4.75
N ARG A 383 13.14 2.04 -4.05
CA ARG A 383 13.58 0.72 -4.49
C ARG A 383 12.39 -0.11 -4.93
N ILE A 384 12.58 -0.86 -5.99
CA ILE A 384 11.58 -1.76 -6.55
C ILE A 384 12.11 -3.19 -6.46
N TYR A 385 11.25 -4.08 -6.01
CA TYR A 385 11.56 -5.49 -5.79
C TYR A 385 10.76 -6.33 -6.78
N ILE A 386 11.42 -7.21 -7.52
CA ILE A 386 10.80 -8.07 -8.54
C ILE A 386 11.08 -9.52 -8.20
N THR A 387 10.04 -10.34 -8.08
CA THR A 387 10.20 -11.79 -7.93
C THR A 387 10.57 -12.44 -9.25
N ASN A 388 11.60 -13.29 -9.28
CA ASN A 388 12.01 -14.09 -10.43
C ASN A 388 11.70 -15.56 -10.11
N GLN A 389 10.61 -16.09 -10.67
CA GLN A 389 10.05 -17.38 -10.26
C GLN A 389 10.98 -18.57 -10.52
N ASP A 390 11.61 -18.60 -11.68
CA ASP A 390 12.42 -19.73 -12.08
C ASP A 390 13.85 -19.69 -11.51
N ASP A 391 14.29 -18.50 -11.07
CA ASP A 391 15.59 -18.32 -10.40
C ASP A 391 15.53 -18.44 -8.88
N ASN A 392 14.35 -18.44 -8.28
CA ASN A 392 14.15 -18.39 -6.82
C ASN A 392 14.84 -17.17 -6.19
N THR A 393 14.73 -16.01 -6.84
CA THR A 393 15.36 -14.76 -6.41
C THR A 393 14.41 -13.58 -6.44
N VAL A 394 14.83 -12.48 -5.82
CA VAL A 394 14.24 -11.16 -5.95
C VAL A 394 15.30 -10.21 -6.52
N SER A 395 15.02 -9.58 -7.66
CA SER A 395 15.81 -8.47 -8.18
C SER A 395 15.41 -7.17 -7.49
N VAL A 396 16.41 -6.38 -7.05
CA VAL A 396 16.21 -5.04 -6.48
C VAL A 396 16.64 -4.01 -7.51
N ILE A 397 15.71 -3.15 -7.90
CA ILE A 397 15.94 -2.07 -8.87
C ILE A 397 16.02 -0.74 -8.10
N ASP A 398 17.00 0.07 -8.43
CA ASP A 398 17.08 1.46 -8.01
C ASP A 398 16.20 2.33 -8.94
N GLY A 399 15.20 2.99 -8.37
CA GLY A 399 14.20 3.75 -9.12
C GLY A 399 14.73 5.06 -9.74
N VAL A 400 15.95 5.50 -9.38
CA VAL A 400 16.61 6.67 -10.00
C VAL A 400 17.37 6.23 -11.24
N THR A 401 18.24 5.22 -11.07
CA THR A 401 19.13 4.76 -12.15
C THR A 401 18.45 3.77 -13.10
N GLN A 402 17.29 3.23 -12.72
CA GLN A 402 16.56 2.21 -13.46
C GLN A 402 17.42 0.97 -13.76
N ALA A 403 18.25 0.58 -12.79
CA ALA A 403 19.16 -0.55 -12.89
C ALA A 403 18.97 -1.52 -11.72
N VAL A 404 19.22 -2.82 -11.98
CA VAL A 404 19.28 -3.84 -10.93
C VAL A 404 20.54 -3.61 -10.10
N ILE A 405 20.38 -3.39 -8.79
CA ILE A 405 21.48 -3.13 -7.85
C ILE A 405 21.79 -4.32 -6.94
N SER A 406 20.87 -5.27 -6.83
CA SER A 406 21.04 -6.49 -6.01
C SER A 406 20.11 -7.59 -6.50
N VAL A 407 20.52 -8.84 -6.26
CA VAL A 407 19.71 -10.05 -6.47
C VAL A 407 19.75 -10.85 -5.18
N ILE A 408 18.59 -11.17 -4.61
CA ILE A 408 18.44 -11.76 -3.27
C ILE A 408 17.87 -13.17 -3.43
N PRO A 409 18.57 -14.24 -3.02
CA PRO A 409 18.00 -15.58 -2.97
C PRO A 409 16.84 -15.65 -1.95
N VAL A 410 15.73 -16.31 -2.32
CA VAL A 410 14.54 -16.53 -1.50
C VAL A 410 14.07 -17.97 -1.59
N GLY A 411 12.86 -18.28 -1.10
CA GLY A 411 12.28 -19.62 -1.22
C GLY A 411 11.91 -20.00 -2.66
N ALA A 412 11.41 -21.23 -2.87
CA ALA A 412 11.15 -21.76 -4.20
C ALA A 412 9.91 -21.13 -4.85
N ARG A 413 10.08 -20.67 -6.09
CA ARG A 413 9.06 -20.03 -6.93
C ARG A 413 8.43 -18.81 -6.26
N PRO A 414 9.19 -17.74 -6.04
CA PRO A 414 8.65 -16.51 -5.45
C PRO A 414 7.57 -15.92 -6.36
N PHE A 415 6.41 -15.50 -5.78
CA PHE A 415 5.23 -15.17 -6.57
C PHE A 415 4.82 -13.70 -6.45
N SER A 416 4.48 -13.23 -5.28
CA SER A 416 4.04 -11.85 -5.03
C SER A 416 4.89 -11.17 -3.97
N ILE A 417 4.82 -9.85 -3.88
CA ILE A 417 5.60 -9.02 -2.97
C ILE A 417 4.71 -8.01 -2.26
N GLY A 418 4.78 -8.03 -0.93
CA GLY A 418 4.26 -6.96 -0.09
C GLY A 418 5.39 -6.13 0.50
N VAL A 419 5.31 -4.81 0.39
CA VAL A 419 6.30 -3.89 0.94
C VAL A 419 5.73 -3.17 2.16
N ASN A 420 6.46 -3.22 3.28
CA ASN A 420 6.22 -2.44 4.48
C ASN A 420 7.35 -1.40 4.57
N PRO A 421 7.09 -0.17 4.11
CA PRO A 421 8.12 0.85 3.92
C PRO A 421 8.68 1.41 5.22
#